data_576778dfe8a4fb7e39e9ae4ec08f73f0
#
_entry.id   576778dfe8a4fb7e39e9ae4ec08f73f0
#
_cell.length_a   1.000
_cell.length_b   1.000
_cell.length_c   1.000
_cell.angle_alpha   90.00
_cell.angle_beta   90.00
_cell.angle_gamma   90.00
#
_symmetry.space_group_name_H-M   'P 1'
#
loop_
_entity.id
_entity.type
_entity.pdbx_description
1 polymer ?
#
loop_
_entity_poly.entity_id
_entity_poly.type
_entity_poly.pdbx_seq_one_letter_code
_entity_poly.pdbx_strand_id
1 'polypeptide(L)'
;MLEREKVENYRWVILAIVYLSILAFALIFQSIPPILPLIISELHTTYAQSGLLMSLFALPGLFISLLGGFLSDRYGMRPLGIGCFLLMIGGTLMVGLGMDLRILWLGRFIAGIGAFTLSVFLPKLLSQWFRNRGLGFAMGIYNTGVPLGSVVCFGLFGKMGSLWGWRLPILLIGIYLLITSILFSTLYKLPPTSDIKNHQPLSIYKSLREMGSPLWWLALSWLWFNAGFTSFATFAPNLFLEKGYTIEQSGLLVGVPLLGPLLLGAPTGYLVDRFRHQKWVIGIGGLGLSILTLMFNFSSSFLLLAILMGIFIVMIPAPIYSLPPEMLKIENVGLGFGVISTCSSIGLFVAPYLVGKTKDITGSYHWSFILISFFFFLVIVSIFFAHRSQKKVLLTFLH
;
A
#
# COMPACT_ATOMS: atom_id res chain seq x y z
N MET A 1 -6.21 -4.40 40.94
CA MET A 1 -5.41 -5.35 40.15
C MET A 1 -6.22 -5.98 39.03
N LEU A 2 -7.34 -6.63 39.31
CA LEU A 2 -8.17 -7.33 38.30
C LEU A 2 -8.72 -6.46 37.16
N GLU A 3 -9.04 -5.17 37.37
CA GLU A 3 -9.46 -4.27 36.30
C GLU A 3 -8.31 -3.84 35.37
N ARG A 4 -7.12 -3.62 35.90
CA ARG A 4 -5.92 -3.33 35.08
C ARG A 4 -5.56 -4.52 34.21
N GLU A 5 -5.63 -5.72 34.75
CA GLU A 5 -5.36 -6.97 34.01
C GLU A 5 -6.39 -7.23 32.90
N LYS A 6 -7.68 -6.95 33.15
CA LYS A 6 -8.73 -6.99 32.12
C LYS A 6 -8.51 -5.98 31.00
N VAL A 7 -8.05 -4.77 31.32
CA VAL A 7 -7.72 -3.74 30.32
C VAL A 7 -6.45 -4.11 29.55
N GLU A 8 -5.44 -4.68 30.22
CA GLU A 8 -4.21 -5.15 29.53
C GLU A 8 -4.50 -6.30 28.55
N ASN A 9 -5.39 -7.20 28.88
CA ASN A 9 -5.75 -8.30 28.00
C ASN A 9 -6.63 -7.84 26.81
N TYR A 10 -7.38 -6.75 26.95
CA TYR A 10 -8.24 -6.23 25.90
C TYR A 10 -7.46 -5.65 24.70
N ARG A 11 -6.19 -5.26 24.87
CA ARG A 11 -5.30 -4.81 23.77
C ARG A 11 -5.19 -5.83 22.65
N TRP A 12 -5.28 -7.14 22.95
CA TRP A 12 -5.23 -8.19 21.93
C TRP A 12 -6.49 -8.24 21.08
N VAL A 13 -7.66 -7.93 21.68
CA VAL A 13 -8.91 -7.76 20.93
C VAL A 13 -8.80 -6.56 19.99
N ILE A 14 -8.23 -5.44 20.47
CA ILE A 14 -7.97 -4.28 19.61
C ILE A 14 -7.01 -4.62 18.49
N LEU A 15 -5.93 -5.36 18.75
CA LEU A 15 -5.01 -5.82 17.71
C LEU A 15 -5.74 -6.67 16.66
N ALA A 16 -6.61 -7.59 17.08
CA ALA A 16 -7.37 -8.42 16.16
C ALA A 16 -8.30 -7.60 15.25
N ILE A 17 -9.08 -6.66 15.81
CA ILE A 17 -9.97 -5.81 14.98
C ILE A 17 -9.19 -4.86 14.07
N VAL A 18 -8.04 -4.34 14.52
CA VAL A 18 -7.15 -3.52 13.68
C VAL A 18 -6.55 -4.38 12.55
N TYR A 19 -6.17 -5.62 12.85
CA TYR A 19 -5.64 -6.54 11.84
C TYR A 19 -6.70 -6.88 10.77
N LEU A 20 -7.92 -7.22 11.20
CA LEU A 20 -9.04 -7.43 10.27
C LEU A 20 -9.34 -6.18 9.43
N SER A 21 -9.19 -5.00 10.01
CA SER A 21 -9.40 -3.72 9.32
C SER A 21 -8.35 -3.43 8.26
N ILE A 22 -7.07 -3.67 8.53
CA ILE A 22 -6.01 -3.49 7.52
C ILE A 22 -6.07 -4.59 6.45
N LEU A 23 -6.49 -5.79 6.81
CA LEU A 23 -6.76 -6.85 5.84
C LEU A 23 -7.91 -6.46 4.91
N ALA A 24 -8.97 -5.80 5.42
CA ALA A 24 -10.06 -5.24 4.61
C ALA A 24 -9.55 -4.21 3.57
N PHE A 25 -8.68 -3.29 4.01
CA PHE A 25 -7.98 -2.38 3.09
C PHE A 25 -7.27 -3.14 1.96
N ALA A 26 -6.48 -4.15 2.33
CA ALA A 26 -5.68 -4.91 1.39
C ALA A 26 -6.54 -5.70 0.39
N LEU A 27 -7.62 -6.34 0.85
CA LEU A 27 -8.55 -7.07 0.01
C LEU A 27 -9.21 -6.16 -1.03
N ILE A 28 -9.70 -4.96 -0.63
CA ILE A 28 -10.28 -4.02 -1.59
C ILE A 28 -9.21 -3.52 -2.55
N PHE A 29 -8.04 -3.13 -2.04
CA PHE A 29 -6.96 -2.58 -2.87
C PHE A 29 -6.54 -3.55 -3.97
N GLN A 30 -6.31 -4.80 -3.62
CA GLN A 30 -5.77 -5.83 -4.52
C GLN A 30 -6.84 -6.70 -5.20
N SER A 31 -8.13 -6.40 -5.01
CA SER A 31 -9.22 -7.18 -5.59
C SER A 31 -9.26 -7.17 -7.12
N ILE A 32 -8.92 -6.04 -7.73
CA ILE A 32 -9.09 -5.82 -9.18
C ILE A 32 -8.03 -6.53 -10.02
N PRO A 33 -6.71 -6.47 -9.74
CA PRO A 33 -5.69 -7.00 -10.62
C PRO A 33 -5.89 -8.47 -11.06
N PRO A 34 -6.18 -9.44 -10.16
CA PRO A 34 -6.34 -10.84 -10.56
C PRO A 34 -7.58 -11.13 -11.40
N ILE A 35 -8.59 -10.26 -11.38
CA ILE A 35 -9.83 -10.37 -12.15
C ILE A 35 -9.93 -9.35 -13.29
N LEU A 36 -8.91 -8.50 -13.45
CA LEU A 36 -8.90 -7.45 -14.45
C LEU A 36 -9.13 -7.95 -15.88
N PRO A 37 -8.55 -9.10 -16.32
CA PRO A 37 -8.83 -9.65 -17.64
C PRO A 37 -10.32 -9.92 -17.88
N LEU A 38 -11.03 -10.41 -16.85
CA LEU A 38 -12.46 -10.69 -16.95
C LEU A 38 -13.29 -9.40 -17.04
N ILE A 39 -12.90 -8.36 -16.32
CA ILE A 39 -13.54 -7.03 -16.41
C ILE A 39 -13.35 -6.44 -17.80
N ILE A 40 -12.11 -6.51 -18.35
CA ILE A 40 -11.80 -6.01 -19.70
C ILE A 40 -12.64 -6.73 -20.74
N SER A 41 -12.74 -8.06 -20.66
CA SER A 41 -13.48 -8.88 -21.64
C SER A 41 -14.99 -8.63 -21.60
N GLU A 42 -15.56 -8.44 -20.39
CA GLU A 42 -17.01 -8.25 -20.23
C GLU A 42 -17.46 -6.81 -20.55
N LEU A 43 -16.71 -5.82 -20.09
CA LEU A 43 -17.07 -4.40 -20.26
C LEU A 43 -16.43 -3.75 -21.49
N HIS A 44 -15.66 -4.51 -22.28
CA HIS A 44 -14.97 -4.05 -23.48
C HIS A 44 -14.16 -2.75 -23.26
N THR A 45 -13.44 -2.68 -22.13
CA THR A 45 -12.69 -1.50 -21.70
C THR A 45 -11.29 -1.48 -22.29
N THR A 46 -10.73 -0.28 -22.48
CA THR A 46 -9.29 -0.15 -22.79
C THR A 46 -8.43 -0.43 -21.55
N TYR A 47 -7.14 -0.71 -21.73
CA TYR A 47 -6.20 -0.92 -20.63
C TYR A 47 -6.02 0.34 -19.78
N ALA A 48 -6.04 1.54 -20.39
CA ALA A 48 -6.02 2.81 -19.66
C ALA A 48 -7.24 2.97 -18.75
N GLN A 49 -8.43 2.69 -19.28
CA GLN A 49 -9.69 2.73 -18.52
C GLN A 49 -9.69 1.73 -17.37
N SER A 50 -9.14 0.56 -17.59
CA SER A 50 -8.98 -0.48 -16.56
C SER A 50 -7.94 -0.10 -15.50
N GLY A 51 -6.84 0.54 -15.90
CA GLY A 51 -5.85 1.12 -14.99
C GLY A 51 -6.44 2.17 -14.05
N LEU A 52 -7.45 2.95 -14.52
CA LEU A 52 -8.17 3.92 -13.69
C LEU A 52 -8.91 3.27 -12.51
N LEU A 53 -9.29 1.99 -12.57
CA LEU A 53 -9.86 1.29 -11.40
C LEU A 53 -8.90 1.22 -10.23
N MET A 54 -7.60 1.07 -10.50
CA MET A 54 -6.56 1.12 -9.46
C MET A 54 -6.24 2.56 -9.07
N SER A 55 -6.10 3.43 -10.05
CA SER A 55 -5.77 4.85 -9.88
C SER A 55 -6.80 5.58 -9.02
N LEU A 56 -8.09 5.46 -9.31
CA LEU A 56 -9.15 6.16 -8.59
C LEU A 56 -9.31 5.70 -7.14
N PHE A 57 -8.97 4.45 -6.84
CA PHE A 57 -8.91 4.00 -5.45
C PHE A 57 -7.82 4.72 -4.65
N ALA A 58 -6.68 5.01 -5.29
CA ALA A 58 -5.54 5.68 -4.64
C ALA A 58 -5.68 7.21 -4.57
N LEU A 59 -6.50 7.81 -5.43
CA LEU A 59 -6.68 9.26 -5.51
C LEU A 59 -7.02 9.94 -4.17
N PRO A 60 -7.94 9.43 -3.34
CA PRO A 60 -8.22 10.00 -2.03
C PRO A 60 -6.99 10.03 -1.11
N GLY A 61 -6.09 9.07 -1.24
CA GLY A 61 -4.86 8.97 -0.45
C GLY A 61 -3.96 10.19 -0.59
N LEU A 62 -4.00 10.92 -1.72
CA LEU A 62 -3.24 12.16 -1.92
C LEU A 62 -3.55 13.23 -0.86
N PHE A 63 -4.81 13.34 -0.48
CA PHE A 63 -5.29 14.35 0.45
C PHE A 63 -5.38 13.81 1.88
N ILE A 64 -5.85 12.58 2.03
CA ILE A 64 -6.13 11.94 3.32
C ILE A 64 -4.85 11.62 4.07
N SER A 65 -3.75 11.28 3.40
CA SER A 65 -2.48 10.96 4.06
C SER A 65 -1.94 12.10 4.93
N LEU A 66 -2.21 13.35 4.55
CA LEU A 66 -1.86 14.54 5.36
C LEU A 66 -2.93 14.90 6.39
N LEU A 67 -4.21 14.68 6.08
CA LEU A 67 -5.35 15.13 6.88
C LEU A 67 -5.89 14.08 7.85
N GLY A 68 -5.57 12.80 7.64
CA GLY A 68 -6.18 11.68 8.37
C GLY A 68 -5.91 11.71 9.88
N GLY A 69 -4.75 12.21 10.29
CA GLY A 69 -4.44 12.45 11.70
C GLY A 69 -5.40 13.45 12.34
N PHE A 70 -5.62 14.59 11.68
CA PHE A 70 -6.55 15.62 12.11
C PHE A 70 -8.00 15.13 12.17
N LEU A 71 -8.45 14.36 11.19
CA LEU A 71 -9.81 13.79 11.17
C LEU A 71 -10.05 12.88 12.39
N SER A 72 -9.08 12.03 12.73
CA SER A 72 -9.19 11.14 13.89
C SER A 72 -9.24 11.87 15.23
N ASP A 73 -8.57 13.04 15.32
CA ASP A 73 -8.57 13.87 16.53
C ASP A 73 -9.88 14.65 16.69
N ARG A 74 -10.44 15.13 15.57
CA ARG A 74 -11.66 15.96 15.57
C ARG A 74 -12.93 15.15 15.79
N TYR A 75 -13.08 14.02 15.10
CA TYR A 75 -14.33 13.23 15.10
C TYR A 75 -14.29 12.03 16.04
N GLY A 76 -13.11 11.68 16.56
CA GLY A 76 -12.90 10.45 17.32
C GLY A 76 -12.77 9.21 16.42
N MET A 77 -12.00 8.21 16.88
CA MET A 77 -11.66 7.04 16.07
C MET A 77 -12.83 6.10 15.81
N ARG A 78 -13.80 5.97 16.75
CA ARG A 78 -14.93 5.05 16.59
C ARG A 78 -15.91 5.50 15.50
N PRO A 79 -16.51 6.72 15.55
CA PRO A 79 -17.43 7.16 14.51
C PRO A 79 -16.72 7.32 13.15
N LEU A 80 -15.46 7.77 13.14
CA LEU A 80 -14.66 7.84 11.92
C LEU A 80 -14.46 6.46 11.30
N GLY A 81 -14.12 5.45 12.11
CA GLY A 81 -13.93 4.08 11.63
C GLY A 81 -15.20 3.48 11.05
N ILE A 82 -16.35 3.67 11.70
CA ILE A 82 -17.67 3.23 11.20
C ILE A 82 -17.97 3.91 9.85
N GLY A 83 -17.77 5.23 9.75
CA GLY A 83 -17.94 5.98 8.50
C GLY A 83 -17.03 5.45 7.38
N CYS A 84 -15.77 5.13 7.70
CA CYS A 84 -14.85 4.52 6.74
C CYS A 84 -15.35 3.17 6.23
N PHE A 85 -15.84 2.28 7.13
CA PHE A 85 -16.41 1.01 6.71
C PHE A 85 -17.65 1.17 5.84
N LEU A 86 -18.54 2.10 6.17
CA LEU A 86 -19.74 2.37 5.34
C LEU A 86 -19.35 2.83 3.92
N LEU A 87 -18.35 3.71 3.79
CA LEU A 87 -17.82 4.12 2.49
C LEU A 87 -17.18 2.94 1.74
N MET A 88 -16.40 2.10 2.43
CA MET A 88 -15.79 0.91 1.85
C MET A 88 -16.84 -0.10 1.37
N ILE A 89 -17.87 -0.36 2.16
CA ILE A 89 -18.99 -1.25 1.81
C ILE A 89 -19.75 -0.69 0.61
N GLY A 90 -20.18 0.57 0.68
CA GLY A 90 -20.92 1.21 -0.41
C GLY A 90 -20.15 1.20 -1.73
N GLY A 91 -18.86 1.61 -1.69
CA GLY A 91 -18.00 1.59 -2.86
C GLY A 91 -17.74 0.17 -3.40
N THR A 92 -17.56 -0.83 -2.53
CA THR A 92 -17.37 -2.22 -2.93
C THR A 92 -18.65 -2.80 -3.57
N LEU A 93 -19.83 -2.50 -3.02
CA LEU A 93 -21.11 -2.90 -3.61
C LEU A 93 -21.32 -2.24 -4.99
N MET A 94 -20.97 -0.96 -5.14
CA MET A 94 -21.02 -0.29 -6.46
C MET A 94 -20.13 -0.98 -7.48
N VAL A 95 -18.94 -1.46 -7.09
CA VAL A 95 -18.08 -2.24 -7.99
C VAL A 95 -18.67 -3.60 -8.29
N GLY A 96 -19.15 -4.34 -7.28
CA GLY A 96 -19.65 -5.71 -7.43
C GLY A 96 -20.99 -5.80 -8.17
N LEU A 97 -21.85 -4.79 -8.06
CA LEU A 97 -23.17 -4.74 -8.70
C LEU A 97 -23.23 -3.85 -9.93
N GLY A 98 -22.19 -3.04 -10.17
CA GLY A 98 -22.15 -2.10 -11.30
C GLY A 98 -22.09 -2.82 -12.65
N MET A 99 -22.87 -2.29 -13.61
CA MET A 99 -22.89 -2.76 -15.00
C MET A 99 -22.15 -1.80 -15.93
N ASP A 100 -21.84 -0.59 -15.48
CA ASP A 100 -21.13 0.45 -16.23
C ASP A 100 -19.78 0.75 -15.55
N LEU A 101 -18.76 0.93 -16.36
CA LEU A 101 -17.41 1.27 -15.92
C LEU A 101 -17.37 2.55 -15.04
N ARG A 102 -18.23 3.52 -15.30
CA ARG A 102 -18.33 4.76 -14.52
C ARG A 102 -18.77 4.48 -13.07
N ILE A 103 -19.69 3.52 -12.89
CA ILE A 103 -20.13 3.09 -11.55
C ILE A 103 -18.97 2.40 -10.82
N LEU A 104 -18.19 1.57 -11.53
CA LEU A 104 -17.02 0.92 -10.96
C LEU A 104 -15.97 1.96 -10.53
N TRP A 105 -15.70 2.97 -11.37
CA TRP A 105 -14.77 4.06 -11.03
C TRP A 105 -15.21 4.84 -9.80
N LEU A 106 -16.49 5.22 -9.74
CA LEU A 106 -17.06 5.93 -8.58
C LEU A 106 -17.00 5.06 -7.31
N GLY A 107 -17.34 3.77 -7.44
CA GLY A 107 -17.24 2.80 -6.35
C GLY A 107 -15.81 2.67 -5.81
N ARG A 108 -14.81 2.59 -6.71
CA ARG A 108 -13.38 2.56 -6.34
C ARG A 108 -12.95 3.84 -5.61
N PHE A 109 -13.37 4.99 -6.08
CA PHE A 109 -13.06 6.28 -5.44
C PHE A 109 -13.67 6.37 -4.04
N ILE A 110 -14.96 6.04 -3.89
CA ILE A 110 -15.65 6.04 -2.59
C ILE A 110 -15.01 5.04 -1.62
N ALA A 111 -14.74 3.81 -2.07
CA ALA A 111 -14.05 2.81 -1.26
C ALA A 111 -12.65 3.30 -0.85
N GLY A 112 -11.93 3.99 -1.73
CA GLY A 112 -10.63 4.58 -1.47
C GLY A 112 -10.65 5.63 -0.37
N ILE A 113 -11.68 6.49 -0.30
CA ILE A 113 -11.84 7.47 0.79
C ILE A 113 -11.86 6.76 2.14
N GLY A 114 -12.72 5.74 2.30
CA GLY A 114 -12.81 4.97 3.54
C GLY A 114 -11.52 4.23 3.86
N ALA A 115 -10.96 3.53 2.88
CA ALA A 115 -9.78 2.68 3.04
C ALA A 115 -8.53 3.47 3.43
N PHE A 116 -8.21 4.56 2.74
CA PHE A 116 -7.04 5.40 3.07
C PHE A 116 -7.22 6.12 4.41
N THR A 117 -8.42 6.60 4.75
CA THR A 117 -8.69 7.19 6.07
C THR A 117 -8.45 6.15 7.17
N LEU A 118 -8.95 4.94 6.99
CA LEU A 118 -8.78 3.84 7.94
C LEU A 118 -7.29 3.54 8.14
N SER A 119 -6.52 3.38 7.06
CA SER A 119 -5.10 3.02 7.12
C SER A 119 -4.22 4.03 7.87
N VAL A 120 -4.62 5.31 7.91
CA VAL A 120 -3.90 6.37 8.62
C VAL A 120 -4.11 6.31 10.13
N PHE A 121 -5.34 6.04 10.60
CA PHE A 121 -5.60 6.08 12.04
C PHE A 121 -5.39 4.73 12.75
N LEU A 122 -5.41 3.59 12.06
CA LEU A 122 -5.20 2.29 12.67
C LEU A 122 -3.85 2.15 13.39
N PRO A 123 -2.70 2.57 12.83
CA PRO A 123 -1.43 2.58 13.55
C PRO A 123 -1.46 3.46 14.79
N LYS A 124 -2.17 4.60 14.75
CA LYS A 124 -2.36 5.48 15.89
C LYS A 124 -3.16 4.80 17.01
N LEU A 125 -4.22 4.08 16.65
CA LEU A 125 -5.01 3.29 17.62
C LEU A 125 -4.13 2.24 18.30
N LEU A 126 -3.31 1.50 17.54
CA LEU A 126 -2.36 0.53 18.12
C LEU A 126 -1.34 1.20 19.04
N SER A 127 -0.79 2.35 18.65
CA SER A 127 0.19 3.07 19.48
C SER A 127 -0.37 3.50 20.83
N GLN A 128 -1.66 3.81 20.91
CA GLN A 128 -2.32 4.18 22.17
C GLN A 128 -2.55 2.98 23.09
N TRP A 129 -2.93 1.82 22.53
CA TRP A 129 -3.18 0.61 23.32
C TRP A 129 -1.92 -0.16 23.71
N PHE A 130 -0.85 -0.08 22.92
CA PHE A 130 0.42 -0.77 23.15
C PHE A 130 1.55 0.18 23.61
N ARG A 131 1.22 1.41 24.02
CA ARG A 131 2.19 2.45 24.39
C ARG A 131 3.27 1.98 25.37
N ASN A 132 2.89 1.20 26.37
CA ASN A 132 3.78 0.80 27.45
C ASN A 132 4.46 -0.55 27.23
N ARG A 133 4.00 -1.38 26.29
CA ARG A 133 4.51 -2.76 26.13
C ARG A 133 4.10 -3.39 24.79
N GLY A 134 5.07 -3.81 24.02
CA GLY A 134 4.86 -4.66 22.85
C GLY A 134 4.38 -3.94 21.58
N LEU A 135 4.56 -2.61 21.46
CA LEU A 135 4.15 -1.85 20.27
C LEU A 135 4.83 -2.38 18.99
N GLY A 136 6.13 -2.68 19.06
CA GLY A 136 6.85 -3.24 17.90
C GLY A 136 6.27 -4.56 17.41
N PHE A 137 5.87 -5.45 18.33
CA PHE A 137 5.21 -6.72 18.00
C PHE A 137 3.84 -6.48 17.33
N ALA A 138 3.01 -5.59 17.91
CA ALA A 138 1.70 -5.25 17.36
C ALA A 138 1.79 -4.63 15.97
N MET A 139 2.76 -3.72 15.75
CA MET A 139 3.04 -3.14 14.44
C MET A 139 3.58 -4.18 13.45
N GLY A 140 4.38 -5.12 13.91
CA GLY A 140 4.85 -6.26 13.11
C GLY A 140 3.68 -7.08 12.56
N ILE A 141 2.72 -7.47 13.42
CA ILE A 141 1.49 -8.16 13.00
C ILE A 141 0.68 -7.28 12.04
N TYR A 142 0.44 -6.01 12.38
CA TYR A 142 -0.30 -5.07 11.53
C TYR A 142 0.26 -5.01 10.10
N ASN A 143 1.59 -4.94 9.98
CA ASN A 143 2.26 -4.81 8.68
C ASN A 143 2.16 -6.09 7.82
N THR A 144 1.82 -7.26 8.38
CA THR A 144 1.57 -8.46 7.58
C THR A 144 0.19 -8.45 6.90
N GLY A 145 -0.72 -7.57 7.32
CA GLY A 145 -2.10 -7.55 6.81
C GLY A 145 -2.19 -7.23 5.31
N VAL A 146 -1.39 -6.28 4.82
CA VAL A 146 -1.41 -5.94 3.38
C VAL A 146 -0.81 -7.06 2.52
N PRO A 147 0.37 -7.62 2.81
CA PRO A 147 0.87 -8.79 2.08
C PRO A 147 -0.07 -9.98 2.11
N LEU A 148 -0.65 -10.30 3.28
CA LEU A 148 -1.59 -11.43 3.39
C LEU A 148 -2.83 -11.21 2.52
N GLY A 149 -3.47 -10.05 2.59
CA GLY A 149 -4.64 -9.75 1.75
C GLY A 149 -4.32 -9.81 0.26
N SER A 150 -3.12 -9.36 -0.13
CA SER A 150 -2.65 -9.45 -1.51
C SER A 150 -2.49 -10.91 -1.95
N VAL A 151 -1.85 -11.75 -1.14
CA VAL A 151 -1.70 -13.20 -1.42
C VAL A 151 -3.07 -13.87 -1.55
N VAL A 152 -4.03 -13.54 -0.70
CA VAL A 152 -5.42 -14.04 -0.80
C VAL A 152 -6.07 -13.64 -2.12
N CYS A 153 -5.98 -12.36 -2.50
CA CYS A 153 -6.57 -11.88 -3.76
C CYS A 153 -5.95 -12.59 -4.97
N PHE A 154 -4.64 -12.58 -5.09
CA PHE A 154 -3.94 -13.19 -6.23
C PHE A 154 -4.04 -14.71 -6.25
N GLY A 155 -4.13 -15.35 -5.08
CA GLY A 155 -4.26 -16.80 -4.97
C GLY A 155 -5.66 -17.33 -5.29
N LEU A 156 -6.71 -16.56 -4.97
CA LEU A 156 -8.09 -17.08 -5.02
C LEU A 156 -8.97 -16.37 -6.05
N PHE A 157 -8.84 -15.06 -6.25
CA PHE A 157 -9.83 -14.28 -7.01
C PHE A 157 -9.81 -14.58 -8.50
N GLY A 158 -8.64 -14.88 -9.08
CA GLY A 158 -8.55 -15.32 -10.46
C GLY A 158 -9.38 -16.59 -10.71
N LYS A 159 -9.22 -17.60 -9.86
CA LYS A 159 -9.97 -18.85 -9.92
C LYS A 159 -11.46 -18.65 -9.65
N MET A 160 -11.81 -17.93 -8.60
CA MET A 160 -13.21 -17.63 -8.27
C MET A 160 -13.89 -16.85 -9.40
N GLY A 161 -13.18 -15.85 -9.96
CA GLY A 161 -13.67 -15.06 -11.07
C GLY A 161 -13.91 -15.86 -12.35
N SER A 162 -13.04 -16.82 -12.67
CA SER A 162 -13.21 -17.69 -13.83
C SER A 162 -14.35 -18.69 -13.69
N LEU A 163 -14.63 -19.18 -12.47
CA LEU A 163 -15.69 -20.18 -12.22
C LEU A 163 -17.06 -19.56 -12.00
N TRP A 164 -17.15 -18.43 -11.29
CA TRP A 164 -18.43 -17.86 -10.84
C TRP A 164 -18.62 -16.39 -11.24
N GLY A 165 -17.74 -15.86 -12.09
CA GLY A 165 -17.76 -14.47 -12.50
C GLY A 165 -17.00 -13.54 -11.55
N TRP A 166 -16.40 -12.49 -12.10
CA TRP A 166 -15.53 -11.56 -11.38
C TRP A 166 -16.24 -10.75 -10.28
N ARG A 167 -17.58 -10.69 -10.32
CA ARG A 167 -18.38 -9.98 -9.31
C ARG A 167 -18.41 -10.69 -7.97
N LEU A 168 -18.40 -12.02 -7.97
CA LEU A 168 -18.51 -12.81 -6.73
C LEU A 168 -17.40 -12.50 -5.72
N PRO A 169 -16.09 -12.55 -6.06
CA PRO A 169 -15.04 -12.20 -5.11
C PRO A 169 -15.17 -10.78 -4.55
N ILE A 170 -15.65 -9.82 -5.34
CA ILE A 170 -15.90 -8.44 -4.87
C ILE A 170 -17.05 -8.41 -3.85
N LEU A 171 -18.15 -9.11 -4.10
CA LEU A 171 -19.28 -9.18 -3.17
C LEU A 171 -18.90 -9.89 -1.86
N LEU A 172 -18.04 -10.91 -1.91
CA LEU A 172 -17.51 -11.55 -0.70
C LEU A 172 -16.65 -10.60 0.14
N ILE A 173 -15.89 -9.69 -0.49
CA ILE A 173 -15.24 -8.59 0.25
C ILE A 173 -16.29 -7.71 0.92
N GLY A 174 -17.41 -7.41 0.27
CA GLY A 174 -18.51 -6.66 0.86
C GLY A 174 -19.06 -7.31 2.13
N ILE A 175 -19.24 -8.62 2.13
CA ILE A 175 -19.64 -9.40 3.31
C ILE A 175 -18.55 -9.34 4.40
N TYR A 176 -17.29 -9.53 4.04
CA TYR A 176 -16.16 -9.41 4.97
C TYR A 176 -16.11 -8.03 5.63
N LEU A 177 -16.30 -6.96 4.86
CA LEU A 177 -16.36 -5.57 5.35
C LEU A 177 -17.51 -5.37 6.34
N LEU A 178 -18.69 -5.93 6.05
CA LEU A 178 -19.86 -5.84 6.92
C LEU A 178 -19.56 -6.50 8.27
N ILE A 179 -19.01 -7.72 8.26
CA ILE A 179 -18.64 -8.45 9.48
C ILE A 179 -17.58 -7.65 10.25
N THR A 180 -16.53 -7.18 9.59
CA THR A 180 -15.45 -6.40 10.22
C THR A 180 -15.97 -5.08 10.79
N SER A 181 -16.88 -4.40 10.11
CA SER A 181 -17.54 -3.19 10.59
C SER A 181 -18.33 -3.43 11.87
N ILE A 182 -19.10 -4.51 11.94
CA ILE A 182 -19.85 -4.92 13.13
C ILE A 182 -18.88 -5.21 14.29
N LEU A 183 -17.84 -6.01 14.05
CA LEU A 183 -16.81 -6.30 15.05
C LEU A 183 -16.09 -5.03 15.53
N PHE A 184 -15.72 -4.14 14.61
CA PHE A 184 -15.11 -2.86 14.96
C PHE A 184 -16.07 -2.01 15.81
N SER A 185 -17.34 -1.87 15.43
CA SER A 185 -18.32 -1.04 16.14
C SER A 185 -18.66 -1.57 17.54
N THR A 186 -18.68 -2.89 17.72
CA THR A 186 -19.05 -3.54 19.00
C THR A 186 -17.85 -3.70 19.94
N LEU A 187 -16.70 -4.06 19.40
CA LEU A 187 -15.50 -4.38 20.19
C LEU A 187 -14.55 -3.17 20.36
N TYR A 188 -14.78 -2.05 19.65
CA TYR A 188 -13.96 -0.89 19.86
C TYR A 188 -14.16 -0.31 21.26
N LYS A 189 -13.07 -0.10 21.99
CA LYS A 189 -13.06 0.65 23.26
C LYS A 189 -12.06 1.79 23.19
N LEU A 190 -12.35 2.85 23.93
CA LEU A 190 -11.42 3.98 24.11
C LEU A 190 -10.15 3.48 24.80
N PRO A 191 -8.97 3.95 24.38
CA PRO A 191 -7.71 3.61 25.05
C PRO A 191 -7.71 4.13 26.49
N PRO A 192 -6.99 3.43 27.41
CA PRO A 192 -6.99 3.75 28.86
C PRO A 192 -6.41 5.13 29.19
N THR A 193 -5.65 5.73 28.29
CA THR A 193 -5.04 7.05 28.45
C THR A 193 -5.30 7.90 27.22
N SER A 194 -6.40 8.62 27.23
CA SER A 194 -6.68 9.69 26.26
C SER A 194 -6.07 11.03 26.73
N ASP A 195 -4.77 11.06 27.03
CA ASP A 195 -4.06 12.32 27.10
C ASP A 195 -3.94 12.87 25.67
N ILE A 196 -5.00 13.53 25.24
CA ILE A 196 -4.98 14.44 24.09
C ILE A 196 -4.10 15.62 24.54
N LYS A 197 -2.78 15.46 24.45
CA LYS A 197 -1.92 16.64 24.45
C LYS A 197 -2.31 17.41 23.22
N ASN A 198 -2.92 18.57 23.44
CA ASN A 198 -3.11 19.60 22.46
C ASN A 198 -1.75 19.90 21.81
N HIS A 199 -1.45 19.20 20.72
CA HIS A 199 -0.33 19.60 19.89
C HIS A 199 -0.77 20.92 19.26
N GLN A 200 -0.05 21.99 19.63
CA GLN A 200 -0.21 23.27 18.96
C GLN A 200 -0.13 23.03 17.45
N PRO A 201 -1.01 23.63 16.64
CA PRO A 201 -0.96 23.44 15.21
C PRO A 201 0.38 23.99 14.69
N LEU A 202 1.32 23.09 14.46
CA LEU A 202 2.55 23.42 13.73
C LEU A 202 2.11 23.97 12.37
N SER A 203 2.65 25.13 11.98
CA SER A 203 2.44 25.65 10.65
C SER A 203 2.98 24.64 9.65
N ILE A 204 2.07 23.85 9.04
CA ILE A 204 2.40 22.80 8.05
C ILE A 204 3.36 23.34 6.99
N TYR A 205 3.12 24.57 6.52
CA TYR A 205 3.95 25.22 5.52
C TYR A 205 5.40 25.42 5.99
N LYS A 206 5.60 25.91 7.23
CA LYS A 206 6.93 26.12 7.80
C LYS A 206 7.66 24.79 7.97
N SER A 207 6.97 23.77 8.51
CA SER A 207 7.53 22.43 8.70
C SER A 207 7.91 21.76 7.38
N LEU A 208 7.09 21.88 6.33
CA LEU A 208 7.42 21.35 4.99
C LEU A 208 8.66 22.01 4.39
N ARG A 209 8.84 23.32 4.61
CA ARG A 209 10.04 24.06 4.14
C ARG A 209 11.31 23.64 4.90
N GLU A 210 11.18 23.31 6.18
CA GLU A 210 12.30 22.90 7.05
C GLU A 210 12.75 21.44 6.82
N MET A 211 11.95 20.61 6.14
CA MET A 211 12.23 19.18 5.95
C MET A 211 13.44 18.85 5.07
N GLY A 212 13.95 19.83 4.34
CA GLY A 212 15.14 19.64 3.51
C GLY A 212 14.96 18.71 2.31
N SER A 213 15.87 18.79 1.35
CA SER A 213 15.83 18.00 0.11
C SER A 213 16.00 16.48 0.30
N PRO A 214 16.70 15.94 1.32
CA PRO A 214 16.86 14.50 1.48
C PRO A 214 15.54 13.75 1.66
N LEU A 215 14.57 14.32 2.42
CA LEU A 215 13.26 13.70 2.63
C LEU A 215 12.44 13.65 1.33
N TRP A 216 12.47 14.72 0.53
CA TRP A 216 11.75 14.77 -0.74
C TRP A 216 12.26 13.71 -1.73
N TRP A 217 13.58 13.52 -1.81
CA TRP A 217 14.17 12.46 -2.62
C TRP A 217 13.81 11.06 -2.10
N LEU A 218 13.75 10.87 -0.78
CA LEU A 218 13.27 9.63 -0.18
C LEU A 218 11.80 9.36 -0.51
N ALA A 219 10.94 10.39 -0.40
CA ALA A 219 9.53 10.31 -0.75
C ALA A 219 9.32 10.01 -2.25
N LEU A 220 10.14 10.60 -3.14
CA LEU A 220 10.14 10.25 -4.57
C LEU A 220 10.58 8.81 -4.82
N SER A 221 11.56 8.29 -4.07
CA SER A 221 11.94 6.88 -4.17
C SER A 221 10.77 5.96 -3.84
N TRP A 222 9.98 6.29 -2.81
CA TRP A 222 8.78 5.55 -2.43
C TRP A 222 7.65 5.69 -3.45
N LEU A 223 7.48 6.86 -4.06
CA LEU A 223 6.56 7.09 -5.18
C LEU A 223 6.86 6.13 -6.32
N TRP A 224 8.11 6.10 -6.77
CA TRP A 224 8.51 5.28 -7.93
C TRP A 224 8.40 3.79 -7.66
N PHE A 225 8.75 3.34 -6.44
CA PHE A 225 8.53 1.95 -6.05
C PHE A 225 7.05 1.56 -6.13
N ASN A 226 6.17 2.37 -5.54
CA ASN A 226 4.72 2.09 -5.57
C ASN A 226 4.13 2.18 -6.98
N ALA A 227 4.61 3.13 -7.80
CA ALA A 227 4.25 3.24 -9.21
C ALA A 227 4.59 1.97 -9.99
N GLY A 228 5.81 1.47 -9.84
CA GLY A 228 6.26 0.24 -10.50
C GLY A 228 5.52 -0.99 -9.98
N PHE A 229 5.45 -1.15 -8.66
CA PHE A 229 4.85 -2.33 -8.05
C PHE A 229 3.35 -2.47 -8.36
N THR A 230 2.58 -1.38 -8.21
CA THR A 230 1.14 -1.42 -8.49
C THR A 230 0.85 -1.63 -9.97
N SER A 231 1.63 -1.02 -10.86
CA SER A 231 1.50 -1.24 -12.29
C SER A 231 1.85 -2.67 -12.69
N PHE A 232 2.92 -3.25 -12.14
CA PHE A 232 3.26 -4.65 -12.32
C PHE A 232 2.10 -5.53 -11.83
N ALA A 233 1.65 -5.37 -10.60
CA ALA A 233 0.56 -6.15 -10.02
C ALA A 233 -0.73 -6.06 -10.86
N THR A 234 -1.01 -4.89 -11.45
CA THR A 234 -2.21 -4.65 -12.25
C THR A 234 -2.15 -5.34 -13.62
N PHE A 235 -1.03 -5.29 -14.31
CA PHE A 235 -0.94 -5.72 -15.71
C PHE A 235 -0.18 -7.02 -15.95
N ALA A 236 0.61 -7.53 -14.97
CA ALA A 236 1.29 -8.81 -15.12
C ALA A 236 0.33 -10.00 -15.34
N PRO A 237 -0.86 -10.08 -14.69
CA PRO A 237 -1.81 -11.14 -15.03
C PRO A 237 -2.20 -11.17 -16.51
N ASN A 238 -2.40 -10.00 -17.11
CA ASN A 238 -2.73 -9.90 -18.54
C ASN A 238 -1.55 -10.28 -19.45
N LEU A 239 -0.30 -9.92 -19.07
CA LEU A 239 0.89 -10.37 -19.80
C LEU A 239 0.99 -11.90 -19.79
N PHE A 240 0.78 -12.54 -18.63
CA PHE A 240 0.86 -13.99 -18.51
C PHE A 240 -0.23 -14.70 -19.30
N LEU A 241 -1.43 -14.14 -19.40
CA LEU A 241 -2.48 -14.62 -20.29
C LEU A 241 -2.06 -14.57 -21.76
N GLU A 242 -1.43 -13.48 -22.24
CA GLU A 242 -0.89 -13.41 -23.61
C GLU A 242 0.23 -14.43 -23.85
N LYS A 243 0.90 -14.89 -22.79
CA LYS A 243 1.92 -15.95 -22.83
C LYS A 243 1.34 -17.37 -22.69
N GLY A 244 0.00 -17.53 -22.66
CA GLY A 244 -0.69 -18.82 -22.65
C GLY A 244 -0.98 -19.38 -21.26
N TYR A 245 -0.76 -18.64 -20.18
CA TYR A 245 -1.15 -19.06 -18.83
C TYR A 245 -2.65 -18.87 -18.61
N THR A 246 -3.24 -19.65 -17.71
CA THR A 246 -4.62 -19.45 -17.29
C THR A 246 -4.74 -18.24 -16.35
N ILE A 247 -5.97 -17.74 -16.15
CA ILE A 247 -6.24 -16.63 -15.22
C ILE A 247 -5.77 -17.00 -13.80
N GLU A 248 -6.02 -18.23 -13.36
CA GLU A 248 -5.59 -18.76 -12.07
C GLU A 248 -4.07 -18.75 -11.94
N GLN A 249 -3.37 -19.34 -12.92
CA GLN A 249 -1.90 -19.37 -12.94
C GLN A 249 -1.29 -17.98 -12.99
N SER A 250 -1.88 -17.08 -13.75
CA SER A 250 -1.45 -15.68 -13.86
C SER A 250 -1.57 -14.95 -12.52
N GLY A 251 -2.68 -15.14 -11.80
CA GLY A 251 -2.86 -14.63 -10.46
C GLY A 251 -1.82 -15.17 -9.49
N LEU A 252 -1.63 -16.49 -9.45
CA LEU A 252 -0.63 -17.14 -8.58
C LEU A 252 0.78 -16.61 -8.84
N LEU A 253 1.19 -16.47 -10.11
CA LEU A 253 2.52 -15.93 -10.46
C LEU A 253 2.74 -14.51 -9.95
N VAL A 254 1.71 -13.64 -9.97
CA VAL A 254 1.80 -12.30 -9.39
C VAL A 254 1.72 -12.33 -7.86
N GLY A 255 1.10 -13.33 -7.27
CA GLY A 255 1.06 -13.55 -5.82
C GLY A 255 2.40 -13.97 -5.22
N VAL A 256 3.23 -14.71 -5.97
CA VAL A 256 4.53 -15.22 -5.49
C VAL A 256 5.47 -14.11 -4.99
N PRO A 257 5.68 -12.98 -5.68
CA PRO A 257 6.51 -11.88 -5.17
C PRO A 257 6.04 -11.32 -3.82
N LEU A 258 4.75 -11.38 -3.53
CA LEU A 258 4.16 -10.86 -2.29
C LEU A 258 4.44 -11.75 -1.07
N LEU A 259 4.84 -13.00 -1.29
CA LEU A 259 5.35 -13.88 -0.23
C LEU A 259 6.69 -13.36 0.33
N GLY A 260 7.47 -12.64 -0.46
CA GLY A 260 8.74 -12.03 -0.01
C GLY A 260 8.53 -11.12 1.21
N PRO A 261 7.75 -10.04 1.14
CA PRO A 261 7.43 -9.19 2.29
C PRO A 261 6.78 -9.94 3.46
N LEU A 262 5.96 -10.94 3.19
CA LEU A 262 5.30 -11.74 4.23
C LEU A 262 6.30 -12.60 5.03
N LEU A 263 7.21 -13.27 4.35
CA LEU A 263 8.14 -14.23 4.95
C LEU A 263 9.47 -13.58 5.39
N LEU A 264 9.98 -12.65 4.60
CA LEU A 264 11.30 -12.06 4.77
C LEU A 264 11.27 -10.64 5.35
N GLY A 265 10.08 -10.04 5.56
CA GLY A 265 9.96 -8.66 6.02
C GLY A 265 10.63 -8.41 7.37
N ALA A 266 10.38 -9.27 8.36
CA ALA A 266 10.99 -9.15 9.69
C ALA A 266 12.50 -9.41 9.69
N PRO A 267 13.04 -10.47 9.06
CA PRO A 267 14.48 -10.68 8.91
C PRO A 267 15.17 -9.51 8.20
N THR A 268 14.59 -8.98 7.13
CA THR A 268 15.17 -7.86 6.38
C THR A 268 15.21 -6.59 7.23
N GLY A 269 14.14 -6.28 7.97
CA GLY A 269 14.12 -5.16 8.91
C GLY A 269 15.27 -5.25 9.92
N TYR A 270 15.44 -6.41 10.55
CA TYR A 270 16.54 -6.65 11.49
C TYR A 270 17.94 -6.44 10.87
N LEU A 271 18.14 -6.94 9.63
CA LEU A 271 19.42 -6.78 8.92
C LEU A 271 19.68 -5.29 8.57
N VAL A 272 18.66 -4.58 8.15
CA VAL A 272 18.73 -3.14 7.82
C VAL A 272 19.14 -2.32 9.05
N ASP A 273 18.55 -2.59 10.21
CA ASP A 273 18.87 -1.90 11.46
C ASP A 273 20.31 -2.20 11.91
N ARG A 274 20.76 -3.44 11.75
CA ARG A 274 22.09 -3.87 12.15
C ARG A 274 23.21 -3.28 11.30
N PHE A 275 23.04 -3.24 9.98
CA PHE A 275 24.09 -2.82 9.03
C PHE A 275 24.08 -1.32 8.72
N ARG A 276 23.03 -0.58 9.04
CA ARG A 276 22.88 0.87 8.83
C ARG A 276 23.19 1.36 7.41
N HIS A 277 23.01 0.49 6.40
CA HIS A 277 23.27 0.79 5.01
C HIS A 277 21.96 0.94 4.21
N GLN A 278 20.92 1.56 4.84
CA GLN A 278 19.55 1.61 4.33
C GLN A 278 19.46 2.06 2.86
N LYS A 279 20.24 3.10 2.48
CA LYS A 279 20.18 3.65 1.12
C LYS A 279 20.73 2.70 0.05
N TRP A 280 21.77 1.94 0.38
CA TRP A 280 22.30 0.93 -0.51
C TRP A 280 21.31 -0.24 -0.69
N VAL A 281 20.65 -0.64 0.38
CA VAL A 281 19.61 -1.68 0.34
C VAL A 281 18.46 -1.27 -0.58
N ILE A 282 17.95 -0.04 -0.49
CA ILE A 282 16.93 0.51 -1.39
C ILE A 282 17.44 0.52 -2.83
N GLY A 283 18.68 0.97 -3.06
CA GLY A 283 19.26 1.04 -4.40
C GLY A 283 19.41 -0.34 -5.06
N ILE A 284 19.89 -1.34 -4.34
CA ILE A 284 20.00 -2.73 -4.81
C ILE A 284 18.61 -3.31 -5.08
N GLY A 285 17.63 -3.07 -4.19
CA GLY A 285 16.24 -3.47 -4.38
C GLY A 285 15.65 -2.88 -5.66
N GLY A 286 15.81 -1.56 -5.87
CA GLY A 286 15.34 -0.88 -7.09
C GLY A 286 16.00 -1.39 -8.36
N LEU A 287 17.33 -1.65 -8.33
CA LEU A 287 18.07 -2.20 -9.48
C LEU A 287 17.59 -3.61 -9.82
N GLY A 288 17.48 -4.48 -8.81
CA GLY A 288 16.99 -5.84 -9.01
C GLY A 288 15.59 -5.87 -9.60
N LEU A 289 14.68 -5.05 -9.07
CA LEU A 289 13.31 -4.94 -9.59
C LEU A 289 13.27 -4.40 -11.03
N SER A 290 14.10 -3.40 -11.35
CA SER A 290 14.20 -2.85 -12.70
C SER A 290 14.66 -3.93 -13.71
N ILE A 291 15.74 -4.64 -13.40
CA ILE A 291 16.29 -5.70 -14.26
C ILE A 291 15.28 -6.85 -14.40
N LEU A 292 14.74 -7.36 -13.30
CA LEU A 292 13.78 -8.46 -13.33
C LEU A 292 12.53 -8.13 -14.12
N THR A 293 12.01 -6.90 -13.98
CA THR A 293 10.84 -6.45 -14.74
C THR A 293 11.12 -6.43 -16.25
N LEU A 294 12.31 -6.01 -16.67
CA LEU A 294 12.72 -6.12 -18.09
C LEU A 294 12.81 -7.58 -18.55
N MET A 295 13.32 -8.47 -17.70
CA MET A 295 13.47 -9.89 -18.03
C MET A 295 12.13 -10.59 -18.27
N PHE A 296 11.02 -10.13 -17.73
CA PHE A 296 9.67 -10.64 -18.02
C PHE A 296 9.31 -10.54 -19.54
N ASN A 297 9.93 -9.62 -20.27
CA ASN A 297 9.72 -9.51 -21.73
C ASN A 297 10.38 -10.62 -22.53
N PHE A 298 11.49 -11.17 -22.03
CA PHE A 298 12.39 -12.05 -22.80
C PHE A 298 12.44 -13.48 -22.26
N SER A 299 12.14 -13.70 -20.99
CA SER A 299 12.25 -14.99 -20.32
C SER A 299 10.94 -15.77 -20.44
N SER A 300 11.05 -17.09 -20.41
CA SER A 300 9.95 -18.04 -20.20
C SER A 300 9.85 -18.54 -18.75
N SER A 301 10.87 -18.26 -17.92
CA SER A 301 10.96 -18.75 -16.53
C SER A 301 10.30 -17.78 -15.54
N PHE A 302 9.00 -17.50 -15.73
CA PHE A 302 8.29 -16.49 -14.95
C PHE A 302 8.24 -16.77 -13.44
N LEU A 303 8.17 -18.04 -13.04
CA LEU A 303 8.17 -18.42 -11.63
C LEU A 303 9.48 -18.03 -10.93
N LEU A 304 10.62 -18.29 -11.57
CA LEU A 304 11.93 -17.91 -11.04
C LEU A 304 12.04 -16.38 -10.90
N LEU A 305 11.62 -15.63 -11.93
CA LEU A 305 11.61 -14.17 -11.89
C LEU A 305 10.70 -13.64 -10.77
N ALA A 306 9.53 -14.26 -10.58
CA ALA A 306 8.59 -13.90 -9.51
C ALA A 306 9.18 -14.13 -8.11
N ILE A 307 9.86 -15.26 -7.88
CA ILE A 307 10.55 -15.55 -6.61
C ILE A 307 11.65 -14.52 -6.34
N LEU A 308 12.52 -14.27 -7.33
CA LEU A 308 13.59 -13.28 -7.20
C LEU A 308 13.03 -11.86 -6.96
N MET A 309 11.94 -11.51 -7.65
CA MET A 309 11.26 -10.23 -7.45
C MET A 309 10.80 -10.05 -5.99
N GLY A 310 10.29 -11.10 -5.35
CA GLY A 310 9.90 -11.09 -3.94
C GLY A 310 11.05 -10.72 -2.99
N ILE A 311 12.26 -11.21 -3.29
CA ILE A 311 13.47 -10.89 -2.51
C ILE A 311 13.81 -9.39 -2.63
N PHE A 312 13.72 -8.81 -3.82
CA PHE A 312 14.03 -7.38 -4.02
C PHE A 312 12.92 -6.45 -3.53
N ILE A 313 11.65 -6.86 -3.61
CA ILE A 313 10.52 -6.07 -3.07
C ILE A 313 10.70 -5.82 -1.57
N VAL A 314 11.10 -6.81 -0.79
CA VAL A 314 11.21 -6.69 0.67
C VAL A 314 12.32 -5.73 1.10
N MET A 315 13.31 -5.48 0.24
CA MET A 315 14.47 -4.63 0.54
C MET A 315 14.12 -3.13 0.61
N ILE A 316 12.96 -2.69 0.12
CA ILE A 316 12.65 -1.26 -0.04
C ILE A 316 11.80 -0.68 1.09
N PRO A 317 10.67 -1.29 1.52
CA PRO A 317 9.77 -0.68 2.50
C PRO A 317 10.40 -0.40 3.86
N ALA A 318 11.10 -1.39 4.44
CA ALA A 318 11.69 -1.26 5.77
C ALA A 318 12.67 -0.08 5.88
N PRO A 319 13.67 0.08 4.99
CA PRO A 319 14.56 1.23 5.02
C PRO A 319 13.85 2.56 4.75
N ILE A 320 12.84 2.62 3.88
CA ILE A 320 12.08 3.86 3.59
C ILE A 320 11.42 4.39 4.87
N TYR A 321 10.87 3.51 5.71
CA TYR A 321 10.20 3.92 6.94
C TYR A 321 11.14 4.10 8.13
N SER A 322 12.38 3.56 8.09
CA SER A 322 13.38 3.76 9.14
C SER A 322 14.17 5.08 9.01
N LEU A 323 14.28 5.64 7.81
CA LEU A 323 15.09 6.83 7.53
C LEU A 323 14.51 8.18 8.03
N PRO A 324 13.19 8.46 7.99
CA PRO A 324 12.66 9.75 8.40
C PRO A 324 13.00 10.18 9.84
N PRO A 325 12.97 9.30 10.87
CA PRO A 325 13.39 9.67 12.22
C PRO A 325 14.87 10.04 12.32
N GLU A 326 15.72 9.55 11.41
CA GLU A 326 17.16 9.91 11.36
C GLU A 326 17.42 11.23 10.62
N MET A 327 16.47 11.67 9.79
CA MET A 327 16.59 12.85 8.92
C MET A 327 15.89 14.08 9.47
N LEU A 328 14.89 13.89 10.35
CA LEU A 328 13.98 14.94 10.80
C LEU A 328 14.04 15.12 12.32
N LYS A 329 13.71 16.33 12.78
CA LYS A 329 13.40 16.57 14.19
C LYS A 329 12.16 15.78 14.59
N ILE A 330 12.10 15.31 15.86
CA ILE A 330 11.01 14.47 16.39
C ILE A 330 9.63 15.09 16.11
N GLU A 331 9.51 16.41 16.22
CA GLU A 331 8.27 17.17 15.97
C GLU A 331 7.76 17.05 14.53
N ASN A 332 8.66 16.85 13.56
CA ASN A 332 8.36 16.82 12.13
C ASN A 332 8.28 15.41 11.54
N VAL A 333 8.60 14.37 12.31
CA VAL A 333 8.61 12.97 11.82
C VAL A 333 7.22 12.53 11.32
N GLY A 334 6.16 12.87 12.04
CA GLY A 334 4.79 12.54 11.64
C GLY A 334 4.40 13.17 10.29
N LEU A 335 4.73 14.45 10.10
CA LEU A 335 4.51 15.13 8.83
C LEU A 335 5.39 14.56 7.70
N GLY A 336 6.61 14.13 8.02
CA GLY A 336 7.50 13.45 7.08
C GLY A 336 6.90 12.14 6.55
N PHE A 337 6.29 11.33 7.41
CA PHE A 337 5.54 10.15 6.97
C PHE A 337 4.31 10.53 6.12
N GLY A 338 3.64 11.62 6.44
CA GLY A 338 2.56 12.17 5.62
C GLY A 338 3.02 12.50 4.19
N VAL A 339 4.17 13.17 4.04
CA VAL A 339 4.77 13.46 2.73
C VAL A 339 5.11 12.19 1.96
N ILE A 340 5.74 11.21 2.60
CA ILE A 340 6.07 9.91 1.98
C ILE A 340 4.79 9.20 1.51
N SER A 341 3.73 9.19 2.33
CA SER A 341 2.45 8.56 1.99
C SER A 341 1.73 9.28 0.86
N THR A 342 1.77 10.62 0.83
CA THR A 342 1.20 11.42 -0.27
C THR A 342 1.93 11.16 -1.58
N CYS A 343 3.26 11.15 -1.57
CA CYS A 343 4.06 10.79 -2.75
C CYS A 343 3.77 9.35 -3.23
N SER A 344 3.62 8.38 -2.32
CA SER A 344 3.18 7.03 -2.65
C SER A 344 1.84 7.05 -3.40
N SER A 345 0.86 7.78 -2.86
CA SER A 345 -0.47 7.89 -3.48
C SER A 345 -0.44 8.51 -4.88
N ILE A 346 0.49 9.45 -5.16
CA ILE A 346 0.72 9.96 -6.52
C ILE A 346 1.16 8.82 -7.45
N GLY A 347 2.13 8.00 -7.03
CA GLY A 347 2.61 6.86 -7.81
C GLY A 347 1.49 5.85 -8.09
N LEU A 348 0.72 5.49 -7.05
CA LEU A 348 -0.43 4.58 -7.15
C LEU A 348 -1.54 5.13 -8.07
N PHE A 349 -1.75 6.45 -8.09
CA PHE A 349 -2.78 7.08 -8.91
C PHE A 349 -2.37 7.20 -10.38
N VAL A 350 -1.16 7.68 -10.64
CA VAL A 350 -0.74 8.03 -12.01
C VAL A 350 -0.28 6.81 -12.81
N ALA A 351 0.48 5.91 -12.18
CA ALA A 351 1.22 4.90 -12.92
C ALA A 351 0.35 3.82 -13.59
N PRO A 352 -0.69 3.23 -12.97
CA PRO A 352 -1.51 2.22 -13.64
C PRO A 352 -2.22 2.77 -14.89
N TYR A 353 -2.68 4.02 -14.84
CA TYR A 353 -3.25 4.68 -16.02
C TYR A 353 -2.22 4.83 -17.15
N LEU A 354 -1.02 5.33 -16.84
CA LEU A 354 0.04 5.53 -17.85
C LEU A 354 0.48 4.21 -18.49
N VAL A 355 0.66 3.16 -17.69
CA VAL A 355 1.06 1.84 -18.17
C VAL A 355 -0.04 1.20 -19.04
N GLY A 356 -1.31 1.33 -18.64
CA GLY A 356 -2.44 0.90 -19.45
C GLY A 356 -2.52 1.65 -20.77
N LYS A 357 -2.35 2.99 -20.74
CA LYS A 357 -2.32 3.83 -21.93
C LYS A 357 -1.16 3.46 -22.88
N THR A 358 0.00 3.09 -22.33
CA THR A 358 1.14 2.61 -23.12
C THR A 358 0.76 1.34 -23.88
N LYS A 359 0.07 0.39 -23.24
CA LYS A 359 -0.43 -0.83 -23.91
C LYS A 359 -1.45 -0.49 -24.99
N ASP A 360 -2.39 0.44 -24.73
CA ASP A 360 -3.40 0.84 -25.71
C ASP A 360 -2.77 1.47 -26.97
N ILE A 361 -1.73 2.32 -26.80
CA ILE A 361 -1.06 3.00 -27.92
C ILE A 361 -0.14 2.05 -28.70
N THR A 362 0.61 1.20 -28.00
CA THR A 362 1.64 0.36 -28.64
C THR A 362 1.18 -1.02 -29.04
N GLY A 363 0.00 -1.45 -28.56
CA GLY A 363 -0.53 -2.80 -28.76
C GLY A 363 0.27 -3.90 -28.03
N SER A 364 1.32 -3.57 -27.28
CA SER A 364 2.27 -4.53 -26.72
C SER A 364 2.56 -4.27 -25.24
N TYR A 365 2.60 -5.34 -24.44
CA TYR A 365 3.11 -5.26 -23.04
C TYR A 365 4.61 -5.01 -22.96
N HIS A 366 5.36 -5.24 -24.03
CA HIS A 366 6.80 -4.97 -24.05
C HIS A 366 7.13 -3.54 -23.57
N TRP A 367 6.48 -2.54 -24.17
CA TRP A 367 6.66 -1.13 -23.80
C TRP A 367 6.12 -0.81 -22.40
N SER A 368 5.00 -1.44 -22.02
CA SER A 368 4.44 -1.28 -20.68
C SER A 368 5.40 -1.76 -19.61
N PHE A 369 6.07 -2.90 -19.81
CA PHE A 369 7.05 -3.44 -18.86
C PHE A 369 8.38 -2.68 -18.88
N ILE A 370 8.78 -2.08 -20.01
CA ILE A 370 9.88 -1.11 -20.04
C ILE A 370 9.55 0.11 -19.17
N LEU A 371 8.33 0.65 -19.26
CA LEU A 371 7.90 1.77 -18.44
C LEU A 371 7.88 1.42 -16.95
N ILE A 372 7.38 0.23 -16.58
CA ILE A 372 7.41 -0.25 -15.20
C ILE A 372 8.85 -0.39 -14.69
N SER A 373 9.75 -0.97 -15.50
CA SER A 373 11.17 -1.07 -15.19
C SER A 373 11.81 0.31 -14.99
N PHE A 374 11.44 1.28 -15.81
CA PHE A 374 11.90 2.66 -15.66
C PHE A 374 11.45 3.28 -14.34
N PHE A 375 10.24 3.01 -13.86
CA PHE A 375 9.83 3.43 -12.52
C PHE A 375 10.73 2.85 -11.43
N PHE A 376 11.05 1.56 -11.48
CA PHE A 376 11.99 0.97 -10.53
C PHE A 376 13.41 1.53 -10.66
N PHE A 377 13.85 1.87 -11.86
CA PHE A 377 15.14 2.57 -12.07
C PHE A 377 15.14 3.95 -11.40
N LEU A 378 14.04 4.71 -11.46
CA LEU A 378 13.92 6.00 -10.79
C LEU A 378 14.00 5.90 -9.25
N VAL A 379 13.75 4.73 -8.64
CA VAL A 379 14.04 4.48 -7.22
C VAL A 379 15.52 4.70 -6.93
N ILE A 380 16.40 4.15 -7.79
CA ILE A 380 17.86 4.26 -7.63
C ILE A 380 18.30 5.70 -7.76
N VAL A 381 17.82 6.38 -8.79
CA VAL A 381 18.14 7.80 -9.04
C VAL A 381 17.74 8.65 -7.83
N SER A 382 16.54 8.44 -7.32
CA SER A 382 16.01 9.20 -6.18
C SER A 382 16.81 8.95 -4.90
N ILE A 383 17.14 7.70 -4.58
CA ILE A 383 17.92 7.39 -3.37
C ILE A 383 19.37 7.87 -3.47
N PHE A 384 19.96 7.88 -4.67
CA PHE A 384 21.27 8.44 -4.90
C PHE A 384 21.30 9.95 -4.59
N PHE A 385 20.30 10.71 -5.06
CA PHE A 385 20.18 12.13 -4.75
C PHE A 385 19.85 12.39 -3.27
N ALA A 386 19.05 11.54 -2.62
CA ALA A 386 18.83 11.59 -1.17
C ALA A 386 20.14 11.47 -0.40
N HIS A 387 21.01 10.53 -0.79
CA HIS A 387 22.32 10.33 -0.18
C HIS A 387 23.25 11.55 -0.36
N ARG A 388 23.30 12.08 -1.58
CA ARG A 388 24.14 13.24 -1.90
C ARG A 388 23.68 14.52 -1.18
N SER A 389 22.37 14.74 -1.10
CA SER A 389 21.79 15.89 -0.39
C SER A 389 22.05 15.84 1.11
N GLN A 390 21.96 14.66 1.74
CA GLN A 390 22.23 14.51 3.18
C GLN A 390 23.69 14.81 3.51
N LYS A 391 24.64 14.36 2.69
CA LYS A 391 26.06 14.70 2.87
C LYS A 391 26.32 16.21 2.80
N LYS A 392 25.66 16.93 1.88
CA LYS A 392 25.79 18.39 1.78
C LYS A 392 25.30 19.10 3.04
N VAL A 393 24.14 18.69 3.58
CA VAL A 393 23.57 19.26 4.80
C VAL A 393 24.53 19.05 6.00
N LEU A 394 25.07 17.84 6.17
CA LEU A 394 26.05 17.56 7.24
C LEU A 394 27.32 18.40 7.11
N LEU A 395 27.84 18.60 5.91
CA LEU A 395 29.03 19.46 5.68
C LEU A 395 28.77 20.93 5.98
N THR A 396 27.55 21.43 5.74
CA THR A 396 27.17 22.83 6.02
C THR A 396 27.02 23.10 7.55
N PHE A 397 26.82 22.07 8.38
CA PHE A 397 26.80 22.20 9.84
C PHE A 397 28.17 22.06 10.49
N LEU A 398 29.19 21.61 9.75
CA LEU A 398 30.57 21.43 10.24
C LEU A 398 31.49 22.63 9.89
N HIS A 399 31.03 23.57 9.12
CA HIS A 399 31.61 24.89 8.83
C HIS A 399 30.73 25.99 9.40
#